data_085dcfc521b886396b8b91bceb982689
#
_entry.id   085dcfc521b886396b8b91bceb982689
#
_cell.length_a   1.000
_cell.length_b   1.000
_cell.length_c   1.000
_cell.angle_alpha   90.00
_cell.angle_beta   90.00
_cell.angle_gamma   90.00
#
_symmetry.space_group_name_H-M   'P 1'
#
loop_
_entity.id
_entity.type
_entity.pdbx_description
1 polymer ?
#
loop_
_entity_poly.entity_id
_entity_poly.type
_entity_poly.pdbx_seq_one_letter_code
_entity_poly.pdbx_strand_id
1 'polypeptide(L)'
;MLAVLIVFNLAAEPVPFYTARGATPLGEIGPVIDLYNIEVSVETTYVAEHSEPEEDRFVFAYTITLVNRGSVSAQLLSRHWVITDADSQVEEVRGEGVVGEQPVLKPGEGFRYTSGAVIETPVGTMQGSYQMVAEDGQQFDAAIPEFVLSAPRTLH
;
A
#
# COMPACT_ATOMS: atom_id res chain seq x y z
N MET A 1 12.27 11.50 -16.96
CA MET A 1 11.79 10.20 -17.45
C MET A 1 10.98 9.53 -16.39
N LEU A 2 9.85 8.99 -16.82
CA LEU A 2 8.75 8.55 -15.99
C LEU A 2 9.03 7.21 -15.31
N ALA A 3 8.93 7.16 -13.98
CA ALA A 3 8.75 5.89 -13.28
C ALA A 3 7.41 5.31 -13.76
N VAL A 4 7.45 4.19 -14.45
CA VAL A 4 6.23 3.55 -14.91
C VAL A 4 5.71 2.67 -13.79
N LEU A 5 4.55 3.02 -13.26
CA LEU A 5 3.83 2.16 -12.34
C LEU A 5 3.27 1.00 -13.18
N ILE A 6 4.01 -0.11 -13.20
CA ILE A 6 3.53 -1.31 -13.87
C ILE A 6 2.60 -2.03 -12.91
N VAL A 7 1.31 -1.97 -13.22
CA VAL A 7 0.33 -2.77 -12.52
C VAL A 7 0.51 -4.22 -12.99
N PHE A 8 1.22 -5.03 -12.22
CA PHE A 8 1.13 -6.46 -12.37
C PHE A 8 -0.20 -6.90 -11.78
N ASN A 9 -1.05 -7.43 -12.62
CA ASN A 9 -2.35 -7.95 -12.21
C ASN A 9 -2.14 -9.29 -11.49
N LEU A 10 -1.45 -9.25 -10.36
CA LEU A 10 -1.29 -10.40 -9.47
C LEU A 10 -2.36 -10.30 -8.40
N ALA A 11 -3.29 -11.25 -8.46
CA ALA A 11 -4.35 -11.59 -7.51
C ALA A 11 -4.54 -10.65 -6.31
N ALA A 12 -5.58 -9.81 -6.40
CA ALA A 12 -6.14 -9.15 -5.23
C ALA A 12 -7.02 -10.17 -4.50
N GLU A 13 -6.74 -10.44 -3.24
CA GLU A 13 -7.50 -11.39 -2.45
C GLU A 13 -8.10 -10.71 -1.22
N PRO A 14 -9.40 -10.96 -0.95
CA PRO A 14 -9.94 -10.60 0.35
C PRO A 14 -9.22 -11.42 1.43
N VAL A 15 -8.72 -10.74 2.44
CA VAL A 15 -8.12 -11.41 3.59
C VAL A 15 -9.23 -11.74 4.57
N PRO A 16 -9.43 -13.04 4.91
CA PRO A 16 -10.47 -13.41 5.86
C PRO A 16 -10.17 -12.79 7.23
N PHE A 17 -11.23 -12.45 7.94
CA PHE A 17 -11.24 -11.84 9.27
C PHE A 17 -9.91 -11.89 10.01
N TYR A 18 -9.24 -10.76 10.07
CA TYR A 18 -8.07 -10.62 10.90
C TYR A 18 -8.53 -10.42 12.34
N THR A 19 -8.62 -11.53 13.08
CA THR A 19 -8.77 -11.40 14.52
C THR A 19 -7.48 -10.82 15.06
N ALA A 20 -7.55 -9.60 15.59
CA ALA A 20 -6.42 -9.02 16.27
C ALA A 20 -5.99 -9.96 17.40
N ARG A 21 -4.85 -10.61 17.21
CA ARG A 21 -4.17 -11.26 18.33
C ARG A 21 -3.69 -10.14 19.24
N GLY A 22 -4.30 -10.04 20.40
CA GLY A 22 -3.96 -9.02 21.37
C GLY A 22 -5.11 -8.12 21.73
N ALA A 23 -6.32 -8.67 21.88
CA ALA A 23 -7.37 -7.97 22.58
C ALA A 23 -6.83 -7.61 23.97
N THR A 24 -6.60 -6.33 24.20
CA THR A 24 -6.29 -5.82 25.52
C THR A 24 -7.37 -6.29 26.48
N PRO A 25 -7.00 -6.91 27.61
CA PRO A 25 -8.01 -7.37 28.54
C PRO A 25 -8.88 -6.22 28.97
N LEU A 26 -10.19 -6.47 28.94
CA LEU A 26 -11.22 -5.56 29.41
C LEU A 26 -10.91 -5.07 30.82
N GLY A 27 -10.72 -3.80 31.02
CA GLY A 27 -10.52 -3.21 32.33
C GLY A 27 -9.82 -1.88 32.34
N GLU A 28 -9.35 -1.44 31.20
CA GLU A 28 -8.73 -0.13 31.13
C GLU A 28 -9.53 0.79 30.22
N ILE A 29 -9.63 2.02 30.63
CA ILE A 29 -10.21 3.21 30.01
C ILE A 29 -10.87 2.92 28.67
N GLY A 30 -12.20 3.10 28.59
CA GLY A 30 -12.99 2.78 27.42
C GLY A 30 -12.29 3.07 26.12
N PRO A 31 -12.43 2.18 25.13
CA PRO A 31 -11.70 2.33 23.87
C PRO A 31 -12.01 3.69 23.29
N VAL A 32 -10.98 4.40 22.87
CA VAL A 32 -11.12 5.47 21.90
C VAL A 32 -11.78 4.81 20.70
N ILE A 33 -13.07 5.13 20.46
CA ILE A 33 -13.77 4.61 19.30
C ILE A 33 -13.17 5.29 18.09
N ASP A 34 -12.23 4.61 17.47
CA ASP A 34 -11.63 5.04 16.23
C ASP A 34 -12.56 4.58 15.11
N LEU A 35 -13.41 5.48 14.62
CA LEU A 35 -14.38 5.16 13.58
C LEU A 35 -13.67 4.81 12.28
N TYR A 36 -12.65 5.58 11.93
CA TYR A 36 -11.99 5.53 10.64
C TYR A 36 -10.52 5.16 10.83
N ASN A 37 -10.22 3.88 10.79
CA ASN A 37 -8.86 3.40 10.99
C ASN A 37 -8.56 2.25 10.03
N ILE A 38 -7.72 2.53 9.05
CA ILE A 38 -7.23 1.51 8.10
C ILE A 38 -5.75 1.33 8.36
N GLU A 39 -5.38 0.13 8.79
CA GLU A 39 -3.98 -0.26 8.96
C GLU A 39 -3.43 -0.70 7.61
N VAL A 40 -2.30 -0.11 7.20
CA VAL A 40 -1.64 -0.43 5.94
C VAL A 40 -0.26 -1.00 6.22
N SER A 41 0.00 -2.18 5.71
CA SER A 41 1.32 -2.81 5.78
C SER A 41 1.84 -3.15 4.40
N VAL A 42 3.17 -3.16 4.23
CA VAL A 42 3.83 -3.28 2.94
C VAL A 42 4.93 -4.32 3.01
N GLU A 43 5.00 -5.16 1.97
CA GLU A 43 6.14 -6.03 1.71
C GLU A 43 6.68 -5.73 0.32
N THR A 44 7.99 -5.64 0.17
CA THR A 44 8.63 -5.33 -1.12
C THR A 44 9.55 -6.46 -1.56
N THR A 45 9.66 -6.63 -2.87
CA THR A 45 10.56 -7.59 -3.48
C THR A 45 11.19 -6.98 -4.72
N TYR A 46 12.52 -7.10 -4.86
CA TYR A 46 13.19 -6.74 -6.09
C TYR A 46 12.96 -7.83 -7.14
N VAL A 47 12.54 -7.42 -8.33
CA VAL A 47 12.23 -8.35 -9.42
C VAL A 47 13.40 -8.37 -10.41
N ALA A 48 14.39 -9.22 -10.14
CA ALA A 48 15.62 -9.28 -10.92
C ALA A 48 15.37 -9.64 -12.39
N GLU A 49 14.45 -10.57 -12.65
CA GLU A 49 14.17 -11.04 -14.00
C GLU A 49 13.53 -10.00 -14.91
N HIS A 50 12.98 -8.92 -14.36
CA HIS A 50 12.42 -7.81 -15.13
C HIS A 50 13.26 -6.54 -15.04
N SER A 51 14.33 -6.59 -14.26
CA SER A 51 15.23 -5.45 -14.08
C SER A 51 16.37 -5.50 -15.09
N GLU A 52 16.85 -4.32 -15.48
CA GLU A 52 18.00 -4.13 -16.37
C GLU A 52 18.89 -3.04 -15.77
N PRO A 53 19.70 -3.36 -14.73
CA PRO A 53 20.53 -2.37 -14.04
C PRO A 53 21.49 -1.61 -14.97
N GLU A 54 21.96 -2.24 -16.02
CA GLU A 54 22.83 -1.61 -17.01
C GLU A 54 22.13 -0.51 -17.80
N GLU A 55 20.79 -0.53 -17.83
CA GLU A 55 19.96 0.47 -18.48
C GLU A 55 19.20 1.34 -17.46
N ASP A 56 19.66 1.36 -16.21
CA ASP A 56 19.03 2.09 -15.11
C ASP A 56 17.55 1.74 -14.95
N ARG A 57 17.26 0.45 -15.05
CA ARG A 57 15.90 -0.07 -14.88
C ARG A 57 15.85 -1.03 -13.70
N PHE A 58 15.20 -0.60 -12.64
CA PHE A 58 15.06 -1.37 -11.40
C PHE A 58 13.57 -1.60 -11.13
N VAL A 59 13.17 -2.87 -11.17
CA VAL A 59 11.76 -3.28 -11.02
C VAL A 59 11.54 -3.87 -9.64
N PHE A 60 10.50 -3.38 -8.98
CA PHE A 60 10.10 -3.84 -7.64
C PHE A 60 8.64 -4.25 -7.65
N ALA A 61 8.34 -5.32 -6.96
CA ALA A 61 6.96 -5.66 -6.60
C ALA A 61 6.71 -5.21 -5.15
N TYR A 62 5.52 -4.72 -4.89
CA TYR A 62 5.10 -4.41 -3.54
C TYR A 62 3.73 -5.00 -3.28
N THR A 63 3.58 -5.59 -2.10
CA THR A 63 2.33 -6.18 -1.64
C THR A 63 1.80 -5.34 -0.50
N ILE A 64 0.61 -4.81 -0.68
CA ILE A 64 -0.07 -4.00 0.32
C ILE A 64 -1.16 -4.84 0.97
N THR A 65 -1.21 -4.79 2.29
CA THR A 65 -2.30 -5.36 3.07
C THR A 65 -3.00 -4.23 3.81
N LEU A 66 -4.30 -4.05 3.54
CA LEU A 66 -5.15 -3.10 4.26
C LEU A 66 -6.05 -3.90 5.20
N VAL A 67 -6.18 -3.43 6.44
CA VAL A 67 -7.10 -4.03 7.41
C VAL A 67 -7.92 -2.91 8.02
N ASN A 68 -9.25 -3.05 8.02
CA ASN A 68 -10.13 -2.10 8.68
C ASN A 68 -10.12 -2.35 10.18
N ARG A 69 -9.43 -1.48 10.91
CA ARG A 69 -9.36 -1.48 12.38
C ARG A 69 -10.38 -0.54 13.00
N GLY A 70 -11.14 0.16 12.16
CA GLY A 70 -12.19 1.06 12.61
C GLY A 70 -13.46 0.31 12.99
N SER A 71 -14.47 1.06 13.38
CA SER A 71 -15.77 0.51 13.80
C SER A 71 -16.86 0.62 12.74
N VAL A 72 -16.56 1.23 11.59
CA VAL A 72 -17.50 1.36 10.46
C VAL A 72 -16.90 0.80 9.18
N SER A 73 -17.75 0.31 8.29
CA SER A 73 -17.31 -0.12 6.97
C SER A 73 -16.82 1.06 6.16
N ALA A 74 -15.80 0.83 5.31
CA ALA A 74 -15.23 1.84 4.44
C ALA A 74 -14.88 1.26 3.09
N GLN A 75 -15.06 2.07 2.05
CA GLN A 75 -14.71 1.70 0.68
C GLN A 75 -13.49 2.48 0.22
N LEU A 76 -12.54 1.80 -0.39
CA LEU A 76 -11.41 2.42 -1.05
C LEU A 76 -11.85 2.93 -2.42
N LEU A 77 -11.70 4.25 -2.65
CA LEU A 77 -12.11 4.88 -3.91
C LEU A 77 -10.94 5.12 -4.84
N SER A 78 -9.83 5.65 -4.31
CA SER A 78 -8.68 6.05 -5.12
C SER A 78 -7.39 5.93 -4.35
N ARG A 79 -6.28 6.07 -5.07
CA ARG A 79 -4.93 6.01 -4.52
C ARG A 79 -4.11 7.20 -4.97
N HIS A 80 -3.18 7.60 -4.14
CA HIS A 80 -2.16 8.60 -4.46
C HIS A 80 -0.80 8.07 -4.00
N TRP A 81 0.15 8.03 -4.91
CA TRP A 81 1.52 7.60 -4.65
C TRP A 81 2.51 8.73 -4.90
N VAL A 82 3.51 8.80 -4.06
CA VAL A 82 4.70 9.66 -4.25
C VAL A 82 5.91 8.74 -4.24
N ILE A 83 6.60 8.69 -5.38
CA ILE A 83 7.75 7.83 -5.60
C ILE A 83 8.97 8.73 -5.75
N THR A 84 10.00 8.51 -4.92
CA THR A 84 11.23 9.30 -4.95
C THR A 84 12.41 8.36 -5.18
N ASP A 85 13.21 8.63 -6.21
CA ASP A 85 14.42 7.87 -6.47
C ASP A 85 15.64 8.43 -5.73
N ALA A 86 16.80 7.79 -5.88
CA ALA A 86 18.02 8.21 -5.20
C ALA A 86 18.60 9.53 -5.72
N ASP A 87 18.15 9.99 -6.89
CA ASP A 87 18.55 11.27 -7.48
C ASP A 87 17.55 12.38 -7.13
N SER A 88 16.67 12.12 -6.17
CA SER A 88 15.62 13.04 -5.72
C SER A 88 14.59 13.39 -6.80
N GLN A 89 14.48 12.54 -7.83
CA GLN A 89 13.39 12.63 -8.79
C GLN A 89 12.11 12.16 -8.12
N VAL A 90 11.08 13.00 -8.16
CA VAL A 90 9.78 12.72 -7.54
C VAL A 90 8.73 12.53 -8.60
N GLU A 91 7.97 11.46 -8.50
CA GLU A 91 6.83 11.19 -9.35
C GLU A 91 5.59 10.96 -8.52
N GLU A 92 4.51 11.62 -8.88
CA GLU A 92 3.21 11.43 -8.24
C GLU A 92 2.29 10.65 -9.20
N VAL A 93 1.60 9.65 -8.66
CA VAL A 93 0.64 8.84 -9.41
C VAL A 93 -0.69 8.84 -8.67
N ARG A 94 -1.75 9.21 -9.39
CA ARG A 94 -3.12 9.17 -8.88
C ARG A 94 -3.94 8.24 -9.76
N GLY A 95 -4.84 7.49 -9.14
CA GLY A 95 -5.71 6.60 -9.88
C GLY A 95 -6.88 6.11 -9.05
N GLU A 96 -7.91 5.63 -9.74
CA GLU A 96 -9.08 5.03 -9.10
C GLU A 96 -8.81 3.59 -8.69
N GLY A 97 -9.22 3.23 -7.48
CA GLY A 97 -9.14 1.87 -6.98
C GLY A 97 -7.73 1.33 -6.86
N VAL A 98 -7.64 0.04 -6.67
CA VAL A 98 -6.40 -0.73 -6.63
C VAL A 98 -6.59 -2.01 -7.44
N VAL A 99 -5.72 -2.25 -8.42
CA VAL A 99 -5.78 -3.37 -9.36
C VAL A 99 -7.18 -3.59 -9.95
N GLY A 100 -7.85 -2.50 -10.32
CA GLY A 100 -9.17 -2.52 -10.93
C GLY A 100 -10.33 -2.70 -9.97
N GLU A 101 -10.11 -2.63 -8.66
CA GLU A 101 -11.15 -2.84 -7.65
C GLU A 101 -11.24 -1.66 -6.68
N GLN A 102 -12.44 -1.44 -6.17
CA GLN A 102 -12.74 -0.49 -5.10
C GLN A 102 -13.35 -1.26 -3.92
N PRO A 103 -12.51 -1.98 -3.16
CA PRO A 103 -13.02 -2.91 -2.15
C PRO A 103 -13.72 -2.18 -1.00
N VAL A 104 -14.81 -2.79 -0.51
CA VAL A 104 -15.48 -2.38 0.72
C VAL A 104 -15.00 -3.26 1.86
N LEU A 105 -14.47 -2.65 2.89
CA LEU A 105 -13.94 -3.36 4.05
C LEU A 105 -14.84 -3.12 5.26
N LYS A 106 -15.45 -4.18 5.75
CA LYS A 106 -16.17 -4.16 7.03
C LYS A 106 -15.14 -4.14 8.18
N PRO A 107 -15.53 -3.71 9.38
CA PRO A 107 -14.63 -3.79 10.53
C PRO A 107 -14.02 -5.18 10.68
N GLY A 108 -12.69 -5.26 10.76
CA GLY A 108 -11.95 -6.51 10.83
C GLY A 108 -11.63 -7.17 9.49
N GLU A 109 -12.21 -6.73 8.40
CA GLU A 109 -11.89 -7.26 7.07
C GLU A 109 -10.65 -6.60 6.49
N GLY A 110 -9.95 -7.34 5.65
CA GLY A 110 -8.77 -6.86 4.96
C GLY A 110 -8.81 -7.12 3.46
N PHE A 111 -7.89 -6.47 2.78
CA PHE A 111 -7.67 -6.61 1.34
C PHE A 111 -6.18 -6.61 1.08
N ARG A 112 -5.71 -7.51 0.24
CA ARG A 112 -4.30 -7.61 -0.13
C ARG A 112 -4.17 -7.57 -1.64
N TYR A 113 -3.23 -6.77 -2.14
CA TYR A 113 -2.91 -6.74 -3.55
C TYR A 113 -1.42 -6.56 -3.77
N THR A 114 -0.94 -6.99 -4.93
CA THR A 114 0.44 -6.81 -5.36
C THR A 114 0.46 -5.97 -6.62
N SER A 115 1.36 -5.03 -6.67
CA SER A 115 1.60 -4.17 -7.82
C SER A 115 3.09 -3.97 -8.00
N GLY A 116 3.49 -3.25 -9.03
CA GLY A 116 4.90 -3.03 -9.32
C GLY A 116 5.24 -1.57 -9.52
N ALA A 117 6.52 -1.26 -9.32
CA ALA A 117 7.09 0.05 -9.60
C ALA A 117 8.43 -0.11 -10.30
N VAL A 118 8.73 0.80 -11.20
CA VAL A 118 10.01 0.87 -11.90
C VAL A 118 10.65 2.21 -11.59
N ILE A 119 11.89 2.17 -11.11
CA ILE A 119 12.69 3.39 -10.88
C ILE A 119 14.02 3.28 -11.59
N GLU A 120 14.69 4.41 -11.79
CA GLU A 120 15.96 4.48 -12.54
C GLU A 120 17.19 4.32 -11.66
N THR A 121 17.00 4.19 -10.35
CA THR A 121 18.08 4.03 -9.38
C THR A 121 17.87 2.76 -8.56
N PRO A 122 18.95 2.16 -8.00
CA PRO A 122 18.80 0.92 -7.22
C PRO A 122 18.06 1.07 -5.89
N VAL A 123 17.91 2.31 -5.42
CA VAL A 123 17.23 2.60 -4.15
C VAL A 123 16.25 3.75 -4.36
N GLY A 124 15.09 3.65 -3.78
CA GLY A 124 14.10 4.72 -3.76
C GLY A 124 13.13 4.55 -2.61
N THR A 125 12.16 5.42 -2.53
CA THR A 125 11.09 5.35 -1.52
C THR A 125 9.73 5.54 -2.15
N MET A 126 8.72 4.97 -1.52
CA MET A 126 7.32 5.18 -1.87
C MET A 126 6.54 5.54 -0.62
N GLN A 127 5.60 6.45 -0.76
CA GLN A 127 4.62 6.79 0.26
C GLN A 127 3.36 7.28 -0.42
N GLY A 128 2.30 7.39 0.32
CA GLY A 128 1.06 7.88 -0.27
C GLY A 128 -0.13 7.73 0.64
N SER A 129 -1.29 7.64 0.02
CA SER A 129 -2.56 7.50 0.73
C SER A 129 -3.62 6.84 -0.15
N TYR A 130 -4.60 6.26 0.51
CA TYR A 130 -5.84 5.83 -0.13
C TYR A 130 -6.95 6.78 0.30
N GLN A 131 -7.78 7.19 -0.65
CA GLN A 131 -8.97 7.99 -0.38
C GLN A 131 -10.13 7.02 -0.13
N MET A 132 -10.70 7.10 1.06
CA MET A 132 -11.73 6.19 1.53
C MET A 132 -13.04 6.94 1.79
N VAL A 133 -14.15 6.23 1.70
CA VAL A 133 -15.46 6.71 2.14
C VAL A 133 -16.08 5.70 3.10
N ALA A 134 -16.45 6.15 4.27
CA ALA A 134 -17.14 5.31 5.25
C ALA A 134 -18.62 5.17 4.93
N GLU A 135 -19.28 4.18 5.54
CA GLU A 135 -20.71 3.93 5.33
C GLU A 135 -21.60 5.11 5.76
N ASP A 136 -21.10 5.97 6.65
CA ASP A 136 -21.79 7.19 7.08
C ASP A 136 -21.61 8.35 6.10
N GLY A 137 -20.89 8.14 4.98
CA GLY A 137 -20.60 9.14 3.97
C GLY A 137 -19.36 9.99 4.25
N GLN A 138 -18.70 9.81 5.40
CA GLN A 138 -17.48 10.55 5.72
C GLN A 138 -16.32 10.09 4.86
N GLN A 139 -15.68 11.03 4.17
CA GLN A 139 -14.47 10.79 3.43
C GLN A 139 -13.26 10.97 4.35
N PHE A 140 -12.26 10.12 4.17
CA PHE A 140 -11.02 10.20 4.93
C PHE A 140 -9.87 9.57 4.14
N ASP A 141 -8.65 9.91 4.50
CA ASP A 141 -7.45 9.35 3.90
C ASP A 141 -6.85 8.28 4.82
N ALA A 142 -6.47 7.15 4.22
CA ALA A 142 -5.69 6.13 4.88
C ALA A 142 -4.23 6.30 4.46
N ALA A 143 -3.37 6.65 5.39
CA ALA A 143 -1.96 6.88 5.08
C ALA A 143 -1.24 5.57 4.77
N ILE A 144 -0.40 5.60 3.73
CA ILE A 144 0.54 4.53 3.43
C ILE A 144 1.89 4.97 3.98
N PRO A 145 2.43 4.28 5.00
CA PRO A 145 3.74 4.66 5.55
C PRO A 145 4.82 4.59 4.50
N GLU A 146 5.79 5.48 4.57
CA GLU A 146 6.93 5.46 3.67
C GLU A 146 7.67 4.11 3.77
N PHE A 147 7.99 3.52 2.63
CA PHE A 147 8.78 2.31 2.58
C PHE A 147 9.88 2.43 1.53
N VAL A 148 10.94 1.64 1.72
CA VAL A 148 12.13 1.68 0.89
C VAL A 148 12.06 0.60 -0.18
N LEU A 149 12.40 0.98 -1.42
CA LEU A 149 12.69 0.07 -2.51
C LEU A 149 14.22 -0.05 -2.59
N SER A 150 14.75 -1.26 -2.47
CA SER A 150 16.20 -1.45 -2.47
C SER A 150 16.58 -2.72 -3.24
N ALA A 151 17.33 -2.53 -4.32
CA ALA A 151 17.92 -3.64 -5.04
C ALA A 151 19.08 -4.24 -4.22
N PRO A 152 19.26 -5.57 -4.24
CA PRO A 152 20.38 -6.19 -3.54
C PRO A 152 21.72 -5.67 -4.09
N ARG A 153 22.68 -5.44 -3.19
CA ARG A 153 24.03 -5.12 -3.62
C ARG A 153 24.66 -6.33 -4.28
N THR A 154 25.12 -6.13 -5.51
CA THR A 154 25.96 -7.12 -6.16
C THR A 154 27.37 -6.98 -5.61
N LEU A 155 27.80 -7.96 -4.81
CA LEU A 155 29.18 -8.03 -4.35
C LEU A 155 30.02 -8.68 -5.44
N HIS A 156 30.96 -7.93 -5.94
CA HIS A 156 31.98 -8.45 -6.85
C HIS A 156 33.21 -8.86 -6.06
#